data_3c0adcb1de59b7b243a4ef1092688aef
#
_entry.id   3c0adcb1de59b7b243a4ef1092688aef
#
_cell.length_a   1.000
_cell.length_b   1.000
_cell.length_c   1.000
_cell.angle_alpha   90.00
_cell.angle_beta   90.00
_cell.angle_gamma   90.00
#
_symmetry.space_group_name_H-M   'P 1'
#
loop_
_entity.id
_entity.type
_entity.pdbx_description
1 polymer ?
#
loop_
_entity_poly.entity_id
_entity_poly.type
_entity_poly.pdbx_seq_one_letter_code
_entity_poly.pdbx_strand_id
1 'polypeptide(L)'
;QIYGVSVLHGIPALCSILLRIYECIGQNYDRIGNIRYAVTYHPSDDPTERAYTTERVKAIAKEWAAGMRDSSSGEVRDFICAGDVDIKVIGAENPLLDTEIPVRQLLEQIVSKLSIPPFLLGLNWSSTERMSTQQADILTSELEYYRRLLTPVIQQICTAFLRTIGSTAEISV
;
A
#
# COMPACT_ATOMS: atom_id res chain seq x y z
N GLN A 1 -3.77 -36.74 -9.23
CA GLN A 1 -4.06 -35.48 -9.94
C GLN A 1 -3.34 -35.51 -11.29
N ILE A 2 -4.08 -35.27 -12.38
CA ILE A 2 -3.52 -35.28 -13.75
C ILE A 2 -2.85 -33.92 -14.03
N TYR A 3 -3.20 -32.89 -13.29
CA TYR A 3 -2.69 -31.53 -13.41
C TYR A 3 -1.95 -31.10 -12.16
N GLY A 4 -0.86 -30.35 -12.33
CA GLY A 4 -0.15 -29.72 -11.23
C GLY A 4 -0.97 -28.61 -10.55
N VAL A 5 -0.67 -28.34 -9.29
CA VAL A 5 -1.22 -27.19 -8.56
C VAL A 5 -0.15 -26.11 -8.50
N SER A 6 -0.50 -24.88 -8.83
CA SER A 6 0.42 -23.76 -8.76
C SER A 6 0.89 -23.51 -7.32
N VAL A 7 2.18 -23.26 -7.13
CA VAL A 7 2.76 -22.82 -5.85
C VAL A 7 2.10 -21.53 -5.36
N LEU A 8 1.62 -20.70 -6.31
CA LEU A 8 0.91 -19.44 -6.01
C LEU A 8 -0.56 -19.64 -5.62
N HIS A 9 -1.05 -20.89 -5.57
CA HIS A 9 -2.42 -21.16 -5.17
C HIS A 9 -2.70 -20.70 -3.74
N GLY A 10 -3.72 -19.86 -3.56
CA GLY A 10 -4.08 -19.28 -2.27
C GLY A 10 -3.41 -17.93 -1.94
N ILE A 11 -2.38 -17.49 -2.69
CA ILE A 11 -1.78 -16.16 -2.54
C ILE A 11 -2.70 -15.03 -3.01
N PRO A 12 -3.52 -15.18 -4.08
CA PRO A 12 -4.36 -14.09 -4.58
C PRO A 12 -5.28 -13.49 -3.53
N ALA A 13 -5.81 -14.29 -2.61
CA ALA A 13 -6.66 -13.79 -1.53
C ALA A 13 -5.89 -12.87 -0.57
N LEU A 14 -4.66 -13.25 -0.17
CA LEU A 14 -3.80 -12.45 0.68
C LEU A 14 -3.34 -11.16 -0.02
N CYS A 15 -2.98 -11.25 -1.29
CA CYS A 15 -2.61 -10.10 -2.10
C CYS A 15 -3.76 -9.10 -2.24
N SER A 16 -4.99 -9.58 -2.44
CA SER A 16 -6.16 -8.69 -2.55
C SER A 16 -6.43 -7.92 -1.26
N ILE A 17 -6.24 -8.55 -0.10
CA ILE A 17 -6.37 -7.87 1.20
C ILE A 17 -5.25 -6.84 1.37
N LEU A 18 -4.01 -7.19 1.03
CA LEU A 18 -2.86 -6.28 1.13
C LEU A 18 -3.03 -5.05 0.24
N LEU A 19 -3.44 -5.24 -1.03
CA LEU A 19 -3.71 -4.15 -1.96
C LEU A 19 -4.81 -3.22 -1.43
N ARG A 20 -5.87 -3.79 -0.86
CA ARG A 20 -6.95 -3.00 -0.25
C ARG A 20 -6.46 -2.16 0.94
N ILE A 21 -5.54 -2.69 1.75
CA ILE A 21 -4.93 -1.92 2.84
C ILE A 21 -4.11 -0.76 2.26
N TYR A 22 -3.31 -0.97 1.22
CA TYR A 22 -2.56 0.10 0.57
C TYR A 22 -3.46 1.19 -0.04
N GLU A 23 -4.58 0.80 -0.66
CA GLU A 23 -5.59 1.76 -1.14
C GLU A 23 -6.18 2.58 0.02
N CYS A 24 -6.50 1.95 1.16
CA CYS A 24 -6.98 2.65 2.35
C CYS A 24 -5.93 3.61 2.93
N ILE A 25 -4.66 3.20 2.94
CA ILE A 25 -3.55 4.07 3.35
C ILE A 25 -3.50 5.30 2.44
N GLY A 26 -3.50 5.12 1.11
CA GLY A 26 -3.51 6.21 0.14
C GLY A 26 -4.68 7.18 0.38
N GLN A 27 -5.90 6.65 0.52
CA GLN A 27 -7.09 7.46 0.81
C GLN A 27 -7.00 8.23 2.14
N ASN A 28 -6.36 7.65 3.16
CA ASN A 28 -6.16 8.34 4.44
C ASN A 28 -5.15 9.48 4.29
N TYR A 29 -4.06 9.27 3.55
CA TYR A 29 -3.12 10.35 3.24
C TYR A 29 -3.77 11.46 2.42
N ASP A 30 -4.60 11.13 1.41
CA ASP A 30 -5.35 12.11 0.64
C ASP A 30 -6.31 12.94 1.53
N ARG A 31 -6.95 12.28 2.50
CA ARG A 31 -7.85 12.96 3.46
C ARG A 31 -7.10 13.91 4.39
N ILE A 32 -5.93 13.50 4.86
CA ILE A 32 -5.12 14.31 5.78
C ILE A 32 -4.43 15.44 5.02
N GLY A 33 -3.94 15.16 3.81
CA GLY A 33 -3.35 16.18 2.94
C GLY A 33 -4.35 17.26 2.49
N ASN A 34 -5.62 16.91 2.35
CA ASN A 34 -6.70 17.83 2.03
C ASN A 34 -7.38 18.34 3.31
N ILE A 35 -6.72 19.23 4.02
CA ILE A 35 -7.26 19.87 5.22
C ILE A 35 -8.57 20.57 4.85
N ARG A 36 -9.64 20.26 5.58
CA ARG A 36 -10.94 20.89 5.45
C ARG A 36 -11.19 21.78 6.66
N TYR A 37 -11.76 22.93 6.41
CA TYR A 37 -12.10 23.87 7.47
C TYR A 37 -13.62 24.00 7.57
N ALA A 38 -14.15 23.94 8.81
CA ALA A 38 -15.50 24.38 9.11
C ALA A 38 -15.42 25.80 9.65
N VAL A 39 -15.95 26.71 8.89
CA VAL A 39 -16.06 28.12 9.29
C VAL A 39 -17.48 28.35 9.73
N THR A 40 -17.69 28.58 11.04
CA THR A 40 -19.01 28.78 11.62
C THR A 40 -19.13 30.25 12.06
N TYR A 41 -20.14 30.94 11.56
CA TYR A 41 -20.47 32.29 11.99
C TYR A 41 -21.60 32.22 13.02
N HIS A 42 -21.39 32.84 14.17
CA HIS A 42 -22.39 32.96 15.23
C HIS A 42 -23.04 34.35 15.15
N PRO A 43 -24.32 34.46 14.71
CA PRO A 43 -25.00 35.75 14.67
C PRO A 43 -25.27 36.25 16.10
N SER A 44 -25.18 37.54 16.30
CA SER A 44 -25.58 38.15 17.57
C SER A 44 -27.10 38.03 17.80
N ASP A 45 -27.54 38.25 19.05
CA ASP A 45 -28.97 38.16 19.39
C ASP A 45 -29.80 39.34 18.88
N ASP A 46 -29.18 40.33 18.24
CA ASP A 46 -29.86 41.47 17.65
C ASP A 46 -30.66 41.05 16.40
N PRO A 47 -31.98 41.32 16.34
CA PRO A 47 -32.83 41.01 15.20
C PRO A 47 -32.36 41.64 13.88
N THR A 48 -31.73 42.82 13.94
CA THR A 48 -31.22 43.55 12.78
C THR A 48 -30.00 42.81 12.18
N GLU A 49 -29.11 42.30 13.01
CA GLU A 49 -27.97 41.54 12.58
C GLU A 49 -28.36 40.14 12.02
N ARG A 50 -29.37 39.51 12.59
CA ARG A 50 -29.92 38.24 12.07
C ARG A 50 -30.43 38.35 10.63
N ALA A 51 -31.02 39.50 10.25
CA ALA A 51 -31.50 39.72 8.88
C ALA A 51 -30.36 39.67 7.85
N TYR A 52 -29.15 40.11 8.22
CA TYR A 52 -27.98 40.14 7.34
C TYR A 52 -27.05 38.93 7.48
N THR A 53 -27.39 37.92 8.29
CA THR A 53 -26.57 36.75 8.53
C THR A 53 -26.19 36.03 7.24
N THR A 54 -27.13 35.85 6.33
CA THR A 54 -26.89 35.12 5.05
C THR A 54 -25.91 35.86 4.15
N GLU A 55 -25.96 37.20 4.12
CA GLU A 55 -25.03 38.01 3.33
C GLU A 55 -23.62 38.00 3.93
N ARG A 56 -23.52 38.09 5.26
CA ARG A 56 -22.25 37.97 5.96
C ARG A 56 -21.58 36.61 5.75
N VAL A 57 -22.34 35.51 5.87
CA VAL A 57 -21.82 34.17 5.60
C VAL A 57 -21.33 34.05 4.16
N LYS A 58 -22.04 34.61 3.17
CA LYS A 58 -21.58 34.63 1.78
C LYS A 58 -20.32 35.46 1.57
N ALA A 59 -20.19 36.58 2.25
CA ALA A 59 -18.99 37.43 2.21
C ALA A 59 -17.79 36.70 2.81
N ILE A 60 -17.95 36.10 3.99
CA ILE A 60 -16.92 35.28 4.65
C ILE A 60 -16.49 34.10 3.74
N ALA A 61 -17.44 33.38 3.15
CA ALA A 61 -17.14 32.25 2.25
C ALA A 61 -16.37 32.71 1.01
N LYS A 62 -16.68 33.91 0.46
CA LYS A 62 -15.96 34.46 -0.69
C LYS A 62 -14.51 34.83 -0.35
N GLU A 63 -14.29 35.51 0.78
CA GLU A 63 -12.96 35.89 1.25
C GLU A 63 -12.13 34.65 1.61
N TRP A 64 -12.74 33.64 2.26
CA TRP A 64 -12.11 32.37 2.56
C TRP A 64 -11.67 31.64 1.29
N ALA A 65 -12.55 31.55 0.29
CA ALA A 65 -12.25 30.91 -0.99
C ALA A 65 -11.16 31.66 -1.78
N ALA A 66 -11.03 32.97 -1.63
CA ALA A 66 -9.95 33.77 -2.20
C ALA A 66 -8.61 33.46 -1.49
N GLY A 67 -8.58 33.50 -0.17
CA GLY A 67 -7.40 33.19 0.63
C GLY A 67 -6.87 31.76 0.39
N MET A 68 -7.78 30.77 0.23
CA MET A 68 -7.40 29.39 -0.08
C MET A 68 -6.81 29.24 -1.48
N ARG A 69 -7.26 30.00 -2.46
CA ARG A 69 -6.68 30.03 -3.82
C ARG A 69 -5.28 30.63 -3.83
N ASP A 70 -5.09 31.72 -3.12
CA ASP A 70 -3.81 32.39 -3.00
C ASP A 70 -2.79 31.49 -2.28
N SER A 71 -3.21 30.77 -1.21
CA SER A 71 -2.41 29.78 -0.51
C SER A 71 -1.96 28.62 -1.42
N SER A 72 -2.78 28.18 -2.37
CA SER A 72 -2.41 27.14 -3.33
C SER A 72 -1.33 27.57 -4.32
N SER A 73 -1.15 28.88 -4.51
CA SER A 73 -0.06 29.47 -5.30
C SER A 73 1.23 29.74 -4.51
N GLY A 74 1.25 29.38 -3.21
CA GLY A 74 2.40 29.58 -2.31
C GLY A 74 2.42 30.94 -1.58
N GLU A 75 1.39 31.75 -1.75
CA GLU A 75 1.22 33.01 -1.04
C GLU A 75 0.38 32.78 0.22
N VAL A 76 0.97 32.99 1.40
CA VAL A 76 0.28 32.84 2.69
C VAL A 76 -0.46 34.14 3.00
N ARG A 77 -1.79 34.06 3.04
CA ARG A 77 -2.65 35.20 3.36
C ARG A 77 -3.41 34.94 4.66
N ASP A 78 -3.27 35.85 5.61
CA ASP A 78 -4.00 35.78 6.85
C ASP A 78 -5.49 36.10 6.62
N PHE A 79 -6.35 35.29 7.27
CA PHE A 79 -7.79 35.52 7.25
C PHE A 79 -8.19 36.42 8.41
N ILE A 80 -8.65 37.65 8.09
CA ILE A 80 -9.11 38.60 9.08
C ILE A 80 -10.63 38.75 8.94
N CYS A 81 -11.37 38.40 9.97
CA CYS A 81 -12.81 38.51 9.99
C CYS A 81 -13.28 39.37 11.17
N ALA A 82 -14.21 40.28 10.93
CA ALA A 82 -14.90 41.03 11.98
C ALA A 82 -16.21 40.33 12.34
N GLY A 83 -16.31 39.78 13.54
CA GLY A 83 -17.47 39.05 14.03
C GLY A 83 -17.09 37.78 14.80
N ASP A 84 -18.07 37.12 15.39
CA ASP A 84 -17.89 35.87 16.10
C ASP A 84 -17.82 34.72 15.08
N VAL A 85 -16.60 34.35 14.68
CA VAL A 85 -16.32 33.29 13.70
C VAL A 85 -15.46 32.25 14.37
N ASP A 86 -15.93 30.99 14.40
CA ASP A 86 -15.18 29.83 14.86
C ASP A 86 -14.68 29.05 13.66
N ILE A 87 -13.37 28.79 13.64
CA ILE A 87 -12.70 28.03 12.56
C ILE A 87 -12.17 26.74 13.12
N LYS A 88 -12.77 25.62 12.72
CA LYS A 88 -12.33 24.28 13.11
C LYS A 88 -11.75 23.53 11.93
N VAL A 89 -10.63 22.86 12.16
CA VAL A 89 -10.04 21.95 11.19
C VAL A 89 -10.79 20.62 11.27
N ILE A 90 -11.37 20.18 10.15
CA ILE A 90 -12.07 18.88 10.08
C ILE A 90 -11.14 17.85 9.46
N GLY A 91 -10.97 16.69 10.13
CA GLY A 91 -10.27 15.52 9.60
C GLY A 91 -8.80 15.42 10.00
N ALA A 92 -8.23 16.41 10.69
CA ALA A 92 -6.86 16.33 11.21
C ALA A 92 -6.79 15.70 12.63
N GLU A 93 -7.92 15.51 13.30
CA GLU A 93 -7.98 15.02 14.68
C GLU A 93 -7.85 13.48 14.78
N ASN A 94 -8.06 12.74 13.70
CA ASN A 94 -7.91 11.30 13.72
C ASN A 94 -6.47 10.90 13.43
N PRO A 95 -5.78 10.22 14.37
CA PRO A 95 -4.46 9.69 14.11
C PRO A 95 -4.52 8.72 12.93
N LEU A 96 -3.47 8.72 12.10
CA LEU A 96 -3.28 7.70 11.08
C LEU A 96 -3.41 6.32 11.72
N LEU A 97 -4.26 5.48 11.14
CA LEU A 97 -4.40 4.10 11.59
C LEU A 97 -3.03 3.42 11.49
N ASP A 98 -2.58 2.81 12.57
CA ASP A 98 -1.36 2.02 12.54
C ASP A 98 -1.58 0.79 11.65
N THR A 99 -0.97 0.82 10.49
CA THR A 99 -1.08 -0.23 9.48
C THR A 99 0.15 -1.14 9.43
N GLU A 100 1.16 -0.88 10.25
CA GLU A 100 2.40 -1.66 10.26
C GLU A 100 2.14 -3.13 10.61
N ILE A 101 1.39 -3.37 11.68
CA ILE A 101 1.10 -4.73 12.15
C ILE A 101 0.33 -5.56 11.11
N PRO A 102 -0.83 -5.12 10.58
CA PRO A 102 -1.58 -5.92 9.61
C PRO A 102 -0.85 -6.11 8.29
N VAL A 103 -0.12 -5.12 7.80
CA VAL A 103 0.70 -5.24 6.59
C VAL A 103 1.81 -6.26 6.81
N ARG A 104 2.52 -6.18 7.92
CA ARG A 104 3.58 -7.13 8.27
C ARG A 104 3.05 -8.56 8.37
N GLN A 105 1.94 -8.79 9.04
CA GLN A 105 1.34 -10.12 9.17
C GLN A 105 0.95 -10.72 7.80
N LEU A 106 0.39 -9.92 6.89
CA LEU A 106 0.06 -10.37 5.54
C LEU A 106 1.30 -10.71 4.72
N LEU A 107 2.34 -9.89 4.81
CA LEU A 107 3.61 -10.14 4.14
C LEU A 107 4.27 -11.43 4.68
N GLU A 108 4.27 -11.63 6.00
CA GLU A 108 4.78 -12.87 6.62
C GLU A 108 4.02 -14.11 6.13
N GLN A 109 2.70 -14.04 5.98
CA GLN A 109 1.90 -15.13 5.43
C GLN A 109 2.21 -15.40 3.95
N ILE A 110 2.38 -14.36 3.13
CA ILE A 110 2.74 -14.48 1.71
C ILE A 110 4.12 -15.13 1.57
N VAL A 111 5.10 -14.63 2.32
CA VAL A 111 6.48 -15.14 2.33
C VAL A 111 6.52 -16.60 2.77
N SER A 112 5.82 -16.94 3.85
CA SER A 112 5.70 -18.31 4.34
C SER A 112 5.07 -19.24 3.30
N LYS A 113 4.07 -18.75 2.55
CA LYS A 113 3.42 -19.55 1.50
C LYS A 113 4.30 -19.78 0.28
N LEU A 114 5.21 -18.84 -0.01
CA LEU A 114 6.17 -18.93 -1.10
C LEU A 114 7.39 -19.78 -0.74
N SER A 115 7.59 -20.09 0.56
CA SER A 115 8.82 -20.76 1.07
C SER A 115 10.11 -20.00 0.70
N ILE A 116 10.03 -18.71 0.45
CA ILE A 116 11.18 -17.86 0.14
C ILE A 116 11.62 -17.14 1.41
N PRO A 117 12.91 -17.19 1.79
CA PRO A 117 13.41 -16.44 2.92
C PRO A 117 13.12 -14.92 2.83
N PRO A 118 12.61 -14.27 3.89
CA PRO A 118 12.22 -12.85 3.88
C PRO A 118 13.35 -11.91 3.43
N PHE A 119 14.60 -12.21 3.79
CA PHE A 119 15.76 -11.38 3.46
C PHE A 119 16.04 -11.29 1.95
N LEU A 120 15.69 -12.32 1.16
CA LEU A 120 15.81 -12.27 -0.30
C LEU A 120 14.80 -11.33 -0.95
N LEU A 121 13.71 -11.04 -0.25
CA LEU A 121 12.70 -10.07 -0.67
C LEU A 121 12.96 -8.66 -0.10
N GLY A 122 14.10 -8.46 0.56
CA GLY A 122 14.44 -7.19 1.21
C GLY A 122 13.69 -6.94 2.52
N LEU A 123 13.03 -7.95 3.07
CA LEU A 123 12.25 -7.85 4.30
C LEU A 123 13.12 -8.27 5.50
N ASN A 124 13.71 -7.30 6.17
CA ASN A 124 14.61 -7.51 7.32
C ASN A 124 13.83 -7.51 8.64
N TRP A 125 13.01 -8.52 8.86
CA TRP A 125 12.33 -8.69 10.15
C TRP A 125 13.22 -9.46 11.14
N SER A 126 14.00 -8.74 11.94
CA SER A 126 14.79 -9.29 13.07
C SER A 126 15.58 -10.59 12.76
N SER A 127 16.08 -10.76 11.55
CA SER A 127 16.93 -11.91 11.21
C SER A 127 18.38 -11.63 11.64
N THR A 128 18.95 -12.55 12.40
CA THR A 128 20.39 -12.57 12.67
C THR A 128 21.10 -13.20 11.46
N GLU A 129 22.39 -12.87 11.26
CA GLU A 129 23.22 -13.45 10.20
C GLU A 129 23.14 -14.99 10.17
N ARG A 130 23.17 -15.60 11.34
CA ARG A 130 23.06 -17.06 11.49
C ARG A 130 21.71 -17.61 11.02
N MET A 131 20.61 -16.92 11.31
CA MET A 131 19.28 -17.31 10.82
C MET A 131 19.18 -17.17 9.30
N SER A 132 19.75 -16.10 8.74
CA SER A 132 19.75 -15.88 7.28
C SER A 132 20.52 -16.99 6.56
N THR A 133 21.65 -17.44 7.10
CA THR A 133 22.41 -18.58 6.54
C THR A 133 21.60 -19.87 6.58
N GLN A 134 20.96 -20.20 7.70
CA GLN A 134 20.13 -21.40 7.81
C GLN A 134 18.92 -21.37 6.84
N GLN A 135 18.31 -20.22 6.68
CA GLN A 135 17.21 -20.03 5.72
C GLN A 135 17.68 -20.20 4.26
N ALA A 136 18.89 -19.72 3.94
CA ALA A 136 19.49 -19.91 2.64
C ALA A 136 19.75 -21.39 2.33
N ASP A 137 20.24 -22.15 3.34
CA ASP A 137 20.47 -23.59 3.20
C ASP A 137 19.17 -24.37 2.93
N ILE A 138 18.08 -24.00 3.63
CA ILE A 138 16.75 -24.59 3.42
C ILE A 138 16.27 -24.31 1.99
N LEU A 139 16.38 -23.06 1.53
CA LEU A 139 16.01 -22.69 0.16
C LEU A 139 16.84 -23.46 -0.88
N THR A 140 18.15 -23.59 -0.66
CA THR A 140 19.02 -24.34 -1.56
C THR A 140 18.58 -25.81 -1.65
N SER A 141 18.20 -26.41 -0.53
CA SER A 141 17.68 -27.79 -0.50
C SER A 141 16.37 -27.95 -1.27
N GLU A 142 15.44 -26.95 -1.17
CA GLU A 142 14.20 -26.95 -1.93
C GLU A 142 14.46 -26.77 -3.43
N LEU A 143 15.38 -25.89 -3.81
CA LEU A 143 15.76 -25.69 -5.21
C LEU A 143 16.40 -26.95 -5.81
N GLU A 144 17.23 -27.67 -5.03
CA GLU A 144 17.77 -28.95 -5.46
C GLU A 144 16.69 -30.01 -5.64
N TYR A 145 15.67 -30.04 -4.80
CA TYR A 145 14.53 -30.92 -4.98
C TYR A 145 13.81 -30.68 -6.32
N TYR A 146 13.49 -29.44 -6.65
CA TYR A 146 12.89 -29.07 -7.94
C TYR A 146 13.82 -29.41 -9.11
N ARG A 147 15.12 -29.17 -8.97
CA ARG A 147 16.12 -29.54 -9.97
C ARG A 147 16.10 -31.03 -10.25
N ARG A 148 16.09 -31.90 -9.23
CA ARG A 148 16.01 -33.36 -9.37
C ARG A 148 14.72 -33.81 -10.04
N LEU A 149 13.60 -33.13 -9.85
CA LEU A 149 12.34 -33.44 -10.53
C LEU A 149 12.34 -33.03 -11.99
N LEU A 150 12.95 -31.91 -12.34
CA LEU A 150 12.94 -31.35 -13.69
C LEU A 150 14.03 -31.96 -14.58
N THR A 151 15.18 -32.30 -14.04
CA THR A 151 16.32 -32.85 -14.79
C THR A 151 15.94 -34.03 -15.68
N PRO A 152 15.25 -35.10 -15.21
CA PRO A 152 14.91 -36.24 -16.08
C PRO A 152 13.94 -35.84 -17.20
N VAL A 153 13.04 -34.89 -16.96
CA VAL A 153 12.10 -34.41 -17.99
C VAL A 153 12.86 -33.64 -19.08
N ILE A 154 13.76 -32.74 -18.66
CA ILE A 154 14.62 -31.99 -19.59
C ILE A 154 15.50 -32.95 -20.40
N GLN A 155 16.12 -33.94 -19.77
CA GLN A 155 16.94 -34.95 -20.44
C GLN A 155 16.13 -35.74 -21.49
N GLN A 156 14.88 -36.13 -21.16
CA GLN A 156 14.00 -36.81 -22.09
C GLN A 156 13.68 -35.97 -23.33
N ILE A 157 13.33 -34.70 -23.10
CA ILE A 157 13.01 -33.74 -24.19
C ILE A 157 14.24 -33.54 -25.08
N CYS A 158 15.40 -33.27 -24.50
CA CYS A 158 16.63 -33.05 -25.24
C CYS A 158 17.08 -34.31 -25.97
N THR A 159 16.96 -35.50 -25.37
CA THR A 159 17.27 -36.76 -26.00
C THR A 159 16.34 -37.06 -27.20
N ALA A 160 15.04 -36.80 -27.04
CA ALA A 160 14.09 -36.95 -28.13
C ALA A 160 14.43 -36.00 -29.30
N PHE A 161 14.78 -34.72 -28.99
CA PHE A 161 15.22 -33.79 -30.02
C PHE A 161 16.49 -34.22 -30.72
N LEU A 162 17.53 -34.66 -29.99
CA LEU A 162 18.77 -35.15 -30.61
C LEU A 162 18.53 -36.35 -31.53
N ARG A 163 17.63 -37.26 -31.16
CA ARG A 163 17.25 -38.39 -32.03
C ARG A 163 16.59 -37.92 -33.32
N THR A 164 15.80 -36.87 -33.30
CA THR A 164 15.16 -36.33 -34.53
C THR A 164 16.18 -35.75 -35.52
N ILE A 165 17.29 -35.22 -35.03
CA ILE A 165 18.39 -34.70 -35.88
C ILE A 165 19.49 -35.73 -36.15
N GLY A 166 19.28 -37.02 -35.79
CA GLY A 166 20.21 -38.11 -36.06
C GLY A 166 21.46 -38.15 -35.17
N SER A 167 21.48 -37.43 -34.05
CA SER A 167 22.58 -37.41 -33.10
C SER A 167 22.38 -38.49 -32.02
N THR A 168 23.46 -39.19 -31.66
CA THR A 168 23.50 -40.19 -30.58
C THR A 168 24.20 -39.65 -29.32
N ALA A 169 24.39 -38.32 -29.20
CA ALA A 169 25.03 -37.71 -28.04
C ALA A 169 24.24 -37.94 -26.75
N GLU A 170 24.91 -38.31 -25.67
CA GLU A 170 24.34 -38.36 -24.34
C GLU A 170 24.34 -36.95 -23.71
N ILE A 171 23.24 -36.60 -23.05
CA ILE A 171 23.07 -35.32 -22.36
C ILE A 171 23.27 -35.56 -20.87
N SER A 172 24.28 -34.93 -20.29
CA SER A 172 24.41 -34.75 -18.85
C SER A 172 23.90 -33.34 -18.49
N VAL A 173 22.90 -33.23 -17.61
CA VAL A 173 22.36 -31.96 -17.03
C VAL A 173 22.77 -31.88 -15.60
#